data_50962acfede8f5759324a11a5bcd8de8
#
_entry.id   50962acfede8f5759324a11a5bcd8de8
#
_cell.length_a   1.000
_cell.length_b   1.000
_cell.length_c   1.000
_cell.angle_alpha   90.00
_cell.angle_beta   90.00
_cell.angle_gamma   90.00
#
_symmetry.space_group_name_H-M   'P 1'
#
loop_
_entity.id
_entity.type
_entity.pdbx_description
1 polymer ?
#
loop_
_entity_poly.entity_id
_entity_poly.type
_entity_poly.pdbx_seq_one_letter_code
_entity_poly.pdbx_strand_id
1 'polypeptide(L)'
;MNRRDFIVGGAGIAVGAGATYSLLKDSKKSSSEAKKAVEAPMVNKGLLEWRLVTTWPKNFPGLGTGANLLGELITKGSGGRLTVKVFGAKEVVPAFEAMDAVGNGTVEMGHGAPYYWKGKVAAAQFLASVPFGMTAQEVNAWYQWGNGQKLGDQIYKEMGAKFFPSGNTGVQAGGWFNKEMNSLSDYKGL
;
A
#
# COMPACT_ATOMS: atom_id res chain seq x y z
N MET A 1 -23.12 31.75 -17.51
CA MET A 1 -22.12 31.75 -18.59
C MET A 1 -21.97 30.31 -19.05
N ASN A 2 -22.44 30.04 -20.26
CA ASN A 2 -22.54 28.68 -20.82
C ASN A 2 -21.22 28.32 -21.54
N ARG A 3 -20.77 27.07 -21.37
CA ARG A 3 -19.50 26.56 -21.96
C ARG A 3 -19.42 26.68 -23.51
N ARG A 4 -20.49 27.10 -24.17
CA ARG A 4 -20.57 27.34 -25.64
C ARG A 4 -20.09 28.71 -26.07
N ASP A 5 -19.96 29.67 -25.16
CA ASP A 5 -19.63 31.04 -25.53
C ASP A 5 -18.11 31.28 -25.63
N PHE A 6 -17.30 30.28 -25.34
CA PHE A 6 -15.84 30.36 -25.39
C PHE A 6 -15.23 29.98 -26.76
N ILE A 7 -16.04 29.51 -27.70
CA ILE A 7 -15.55 28.99 -28.99
C ILE A 7 -15.79 29.97 -30.17
N VAL A 8 -16.51 31.10 -29.97
CA VAL A 8 -16.89 32.02 -31.06
C VAL A 8 -16.05 33.31 -31.08
N GLY A 9 -15.02 33.43 -30.25
CA GLY A 9 -14.15 34.63 -30.21
C GLY A 9 -12.87 34.56 -31.06
N GLY A 10 -12.74 33.57 -31.96
CA GLY A 10 -11.51 33.32 -32.70
C GLY A 10 -11.61 33.42 -34.19
N ALA A 11 -12.45 34.32 -34.74
CA ALA A 11 -12.49 34.54 -36.18
C ALA A 11 -11.64 35.77 -36.55
N GLY A 12 -10.55 35.56 -37.26
CA GLY A 12 -9.92 36.49 -38.12
C GLY A 12 -8.66 37.20 -37.66
N ILE A 13 -7.56 36.51 -37.68
CA ILE A 13 -6.29 37.09 -38.12
C ILE A 13 -5.60 36.02 -38.98
N ALA A 14 -5.65 36.24 -40.31
CA ALA A 14 -4.77 35.55 -41.23
C ALA A 14 -3.34 36.10 -41.04
N VAL A 15 -2.66 35.68 -40.01
CA VAL A 15 -1.20 35.85 -39.87
C VAL A 15 -0.59 34.58 -40.42
N GLY A 16 0.28 34.72 -41.41
CA GLY A 16 0.74 33.68 -42.30
C GLY A 16 1.26 32.43 -41.56
N ALA A 17 1.16 31.31 -42.28
CA ALA A 17 1.53 29.96 -41.82
C ALA A 17 2.91 29.82 -41.14
N GLY A 18 3.76 30.83 -41.21
CA GLY A 18 5.06 30.89 -40.56
C GLY A 18 4.99 31.16 -39.04
N ALA A 19 4.07 32.00 -38.55
CA ALA A 19 3.99 32.36 -37.14
C ALA A 19 3.36 31.24 -36.31
N THR A 20 2.38 30.51 -36.82
CA THR A 20 1.80 29.35 -36.17
C THR A 20 2.77 28.17 -36.13
N TYR A 21 3.62 28.02 -37.14
CA TYR A 21 4.62 26.95 -37.16
C TYR A 21 5.75 27.20 -36.16
N SER A 22 6.16 28.46 -35.96
CA SER A 22 7.17 28.80 -34.93
C SER A 22 6.63 28.57 -33.51
N LEU A 23 5.38 28.96 -33.21
CA LEU A 23 4.78 28.73 -31.90
C LEU A 23 4.60 27.23 -31.58
N LEU A 24 4.24 26.41 -32.59
CA LEU A 24 4.17 24.96 -32.43
C LEU A 24 5.55 24.30 -32.26
N LYS A 25 6.56 24.85 -32.90
CA LYS A 25 7.94 24.37 -32.78
C LYS A 25 8.52 24.69 -31.40
N ASP A 26 8.24 25.89 -30.87
CA ASP A 26 8.66 26.31 -29.55
C ASP A 26 7.92 25.53 -28.44
N SER A 27 6.62 25.22 -28.62
CA SER A 27 5.89 24.39 -27.70
C SER A 27 6.41 22.94 -27.66
N LYS A 28 6.79 22.37 -28.83
CA LYS A 28 7.43 21.05 -28.88
C LYS A 28 8.81 21.05 -28.27
N LYS A 29 9.58 22.13 -28.44
CA LYS A 29 10.90 22.25 -27.81
C LYS A 29 10.79 22.38 -26.29
N SER A 30 9.83 23.19 -25.81
CA SER A 30 9.54 23.32 -24.36
C SER A 30 9.09 21.99 -23.77
N SER A 31 8.23 21.21 -24.46
CA SER A 31 7.80 19.90 -23.95
C SER A 31 8.92 18.84 -23.97
N SER A 32 9.86 18.94 -24.92
CA SER A 32 11.03 18.04 -24.95
C SER A 32 12.07 18.41 -23.89
N GLU A 33 12.25 19.69 -23.59
CA GLU A 33 13.11 20.16 -22.50
C GLU A 33 12.49 19.83 -21.13
N ALA A 34 11.18 19.97 -20.97
CA ALA A 34 10.48 19.53 -19.77
C ALA A 34 10.56 18.00 -19.54
N LYS A 35 10.45 17.20 -20.61
CA LYS A 35 10.69 15.76 -20.52
C LYS A 35 12.14 15.41 -20.18
N LYS A 36 13.12 16.12 -20.74
CA LYS A 36 14.54 15.96 -20.38
C LYS A 36 14.83 16.37 -18.94
N ALA A 37 14.16 17.39 -18.42
CA ALA A 37 14.34 17.82 -17.02
C ALA A 37 13.76 16.80 -16.03
N VAL A 38 12.70 16.08 -16.41
CA VAL A 38 12.12 14.97 -15.62
C VAL A 38 13.01 13.71 -15.69
N GLU A 39 13.78 13.55 -16.78
CA GLU A 39 14.76 12.48 -16.96
C GLU A 39 16.19 12.86 -16.49
N ALA A 40 16.35 14.00 -15.79
CA ALA A 40 17.63 14.32 -15.19
C ALA A 40 18.04 13.17 -14.25
N PRO A 41 19.24 12.58 -14.43
CA PRO A 41 19.64 11.42 -13.65
C PRO A 41 19.66 11.80 -12.18
N MET A 42 18.69 11.29 -11.44
CA MET A 42 18.80 11.30 -9.99
C MET A 42 20.07 10.53 -9.66
N VAL A 43 20.98 11.17 -8.95
CA VAL A 43 22.24 10.56 -8.55
C VAL A 43 21.91 9.36 -7.67
N ASN A 44 21.87 8.18 -8.28
CA ASN A 44 21.64 6.92 -7.59
C ASN A 44 22.91 6.54 -6.83
N LYS A 45 23.02 7.01 -5.60
CA LYS A 45 24.03 6.52 -4.69
C LYS A 45 23.54 5.18 -4.10
N GLY A 46 23.81 4.10 -4.84
CA GLY A 46 23.53 2.74 -4.43
C GLY A 46 22.13 2.23 -4.81
N LEU A 47 22.07 0.96 -5.11
CA LEU A 47 20.83 0.20 -5.26
C LEU A 47 20.58 -0.53 -3.93
N LEU A 48 19.36 -0.42 -3.42
CA LEU A 48 18.94 -1.11 -2.21
C LEU A 48 18.11 -2.33 -2.59
N GLU A 49 18.31 -3.42 -1.92
CA GLU A 49 17.47 -4.61 -2.02
C GLU A 49 16.91 -4.92 -0.64
N TRP A 50 15.58 -4.97 -0.55
CA TRP A 50 14.86 -5.34 0.66
C TRP A 50 14.13 -6.66 0.48
N ARG A 51 14.07 -7.44 1.54
CA ARG A 51 13.31 -8.68 1.62
C ARG A 51 12.01 -8.42 2.37
N LEU A 52 10.89 -8.78 1.75
CA LEU A 52 9.58 -8.78 2.36
C LEU A 52 9.14 -10.22 2.61
N VAL A 53 9.03 -10.62 3.87
CA VAL A 53 8.51 -11.95 4.24
C VAL A 53 7.03 -11.85 4.61
N THR A 54 6.25 -12.87 4.25
CA THR A 54 4.81 -12.91 4.51
C THR A 54 4.43 -14.05 5.45
N THR A 55 3.29 -13.88 6.15
CA THR A 55 2.71 -14.94 6.98
C THR A 55 1.85 -15.91 6.20
N TRP A 56 1.67 -15.71 4.90
CA TRP A 56 0.91 -16.57 3.99
C TRP A 56 1.78 -17.15 2.89
N PRO A 57 1.31 -18.24 2.24
CA PRO A 57 2.02 -18.83 1.12
C PRO A 57 2.22 -17.83 -0.02
N LYS A 58 3.30 -18.01 -0.77
CA LYS A 58 3.55 -17.21 -1.97
C LYS A 58 2.37 -17.35 -2.94
N ASN A 59 1.97 -16.22 -3.53
CA ASN A 59 0.85 -16.12 -4.46
C ASN A 59 -0.51 -16.55 -3.88
N PHE A 60 -0.65 -16.65 -2.56
CA PHE A 60 -1.95 -16.90 -1.96
C PHE A 60 -2.95 -15.82 -2.41
N PRO A 61 -4.15 -16.20 -2.92
CA PRO A 61 -5.11 -15.25 -3.45
C PRO A 61 -5.42 -14.09 -2.49
N GLY A 62 -5.37 -12.88 -2.99
CA GLY A 62 -5.56 -11.65 -2.21
C GLY A 62 -4.35 -11.27 -1.36
N LEU A 63 -3.98 -12.08 -0.38
CA LEU A 63 -2.94 -11.74 0.60
C LEU A 63 -1.52 -11.88 0.03
N GLY A 64 -1.17 -13.02 -0.55
CA GLY A 64 0.15 -13.24 -1.16
C GLY A 64 0.34 -12.44 -2.44
N THR A 65 -0.70 -12.39 -3.30
CA THR A 65 -0.66 -11.57 -4.53
C THR A 65 -0.64 -10.08 -4.22
N GLY A 66 -1.32 -9.65 -3.15
CA GLY A 66 -1.25 -8.26 -2.65
C GLY A 66 0.15 -7.89 -2.17
N ALA A 67 0.84 -8.78 -1.47
CA ALA A 67 2.23 -8.56 -1.05
C ALA A 67 3.18 -8.44 -2.26
N ASN A 68 2.99 -9.27 -3.29
CA ASN A 68 3.75 -9.16 -4.54
C ASN A 68 3.54 -7.80 -5.22
N LEU A 69 2.27 -7.38 -5.35
CA LEU A 69 1.92 -6.08 -5.92
C LEU A 69 2.55 -4.92 -5.13
N LEU A 70 2.53 -4.99 -3.80
CA LEU A 70 3.18 -4.00 -2.94
C LEU A 70 4.68 -3.91 -3.25
N GLY A 71 5.38 -5.04 -3.32
CA GLY A 71 6.80 -5.09 -3.67
C GLY A 71 7.09 -4.49 -5.06
N GLU A 72 6.25 -4.79 -6.04
CA GLU A 72 6.36 -4.22 -7.39
C GLU A 72 6.14 -2.70 -7.39
N LEU A 73 5.11 -2.21 -6.68
CA LEU A 73 4.79 -0.79 -6.62
C LEU A 73 5.92 0.02 -5.96
N ILE A 74 6.51 -0.49 -4.87
CA ILE A 74 7.66 0.14 -4.21
C ILE A 74 8.86 0.17 -5.17
N THR A 75 9.14 -0.94 -5.83
CA THR A 75 10.25 -1.04 -6.78
C THR A 75 10.07 -0.06 -7.96
N LYS A 76 8.89 -0.04 -8.58
CA LYS A 76 8.55 0.88 -9.67
C LYS A 76 8.53 2.33 -9.20
N GLY A 77 7.91 2.62 -8.06
CA GLY A 77 7.80 3.97 -7.50
C GLY A 77 9.16 4.58 -7.13
N SER A 78 10.13 3.74 -6.75
CA SER A 78 11.50 4.19 -6.49
C SER A 78 12.35 4.38 -7.75
N GLY A 79 11.80 4.07 -8.95
CA GLY A 79 12.58 4.04 -10.19
C GLY A 79 13.65 2.95 -10.18
N GLY A 80 13.41 1.83 -9.48
CA GLY A 80 14.35 0.71 -9.34
C GLY A 80 15.48 0.93 -8.34
N ARG A 81 15.51 2.06 -7.63
CA ARG A 81 16.54 2.33 -6.61
C ARG A 81 16.38 1.44 -5.38
N LEU A 82 15.16 1.03 -5.08
CA LEU A 82 14.82 0.06 -4.05
C LEU A 82 14.10 -1.11 -4.71
N THR A 83 14.72 -2.27 -4.72
CA THR A 83 14.08 -3.51 -5.17
C THR A 83 13.54 -4.26 -3.96
N VAL A 84 12.25 -4.64 -3.98
CA VAL A 84 11.65 -5.45 -2.93
C VAL A 84 11.42 -6.87 -3.43
N LYS A 85 12.11 -7.83 -2.83
CA LYS A 85 11.92 -9.27 -3.08
C LYS A 85 10.93 -9.84 -2.07
N VAL A 86 9.85 -10.45 -2.57
CA VAL A 86 8.78 -11.01 -1.73
C VAL A 86 8.98 -12.51 -1.56
N PHE A 87 8.90 -12.96 -0.32
CA PHE A 87 9.02 -14.35 0.10
C PHE A 87 7.76 -14.79 0.83
N GLY A 88 7.23 -15.95 0.45
CA GLY A 88 6.11 -16.58 1.12
C GLY A 88 6.49 -17.18 2.48
N ALA A 89 5.46 -17.57 3.23
CA ALA A 89 5.64 -18.26 4.50
C ALA A 89 6.55 -19.48 4.36
N LYS A 90 7.51 -19.63 5.26
CA LYS A 90 8.50 -20.72 5.31
C LYS A 90 9.60 -20.67 4.23
N GLU A 91 9.62 -19.68 3.34
CA GLU A 91 10.72 -19.55 2.37
C GLU A 91 12.00 -18.99 3.01
N VAL A 92 11.88 -18.10 3.98
CA VAL A 92 13.01 -17.49 4.72
C VAL A 92 12.88 -17.76 6.21
N VAL A 93 11.70 -17.53 6.79
CA VAL A 93 11.39 -17.74 8.20
C VAL A 93 10.02 -18.42 8.34
N PRO A 94 9.74 -19.11 9.47
CA PRO A 94 8.41 -19.58 9.80
C PRO A 94 7.39 -18.43 9.78
N ALA A 95 6.15 -18.70 9.38
CA ALA A 95 5.13 -17.68 9.16
C ALA A 95 4.97 -16.69 10.33
N PHE A 96 4.87 -17.21 11.55
CA PHE A 96 4.63 -16.38 12.74
C PHE A 96 5.89 -15.74 13.33
N GLU A 97 7.06 -16.05 12.79
CA GLU A 97 8.33 -15.41 13.15
C GLU A 97 8.67 -14.21 12.26
N ALA A 98 7.80 -13.91 11.27
CA ALA A 98 8.01 -12.78 10.35
C ALA A 98 8.23 -11.44 11.09
N MET A 99 7.50 -11.21 12.20
CA MET A 99 7.65 -9.99 12.99
C MET A 99 8.99 -9.95 13.74
N ASP A 100 9.43 -11.08 14.25
CA ASP A 100 10.73 -11.18 14.94
C ASP A 100 11.88 -10.92 13.97
N ALA A 101 11.77 -11.47 12.76
CA ALA A 101 12.76 -11.29 11.72
C ALA A 101 12.89 -9.81 11.29
N VAL A 102 11.78 -9.06 11.29
CA VAL A 102 11.80 -7.60 11.07
C VAL A 102 12.40 -6.89 12.28
N GLY A 103 11.89 -7.18 13.47
CA GLY A 103 12.29 -6.49 14.69
C GLY A 103 13.77 -6.62 15.04
N ASN A 104 14.38 -7.77 14.71
CA ASN A 104 15.81 -8.01 14.89
C ASN A 104 16.68 -7.64 13.67
N GLY A 105 16.07 -7.15 12.60
CA GLY A 105 16.78 -6.73 11.37
C GLY A 105 17.25 -7.88 10.47
N THR A 106 16.75 -9.10 10.66
CA THR A 106 17.05 -10.23 9.77
C THR A 106 16.47 -9.98 8.38
N VAL A 107 15.30 -9.34 8.29
CA VAL A 107 14.67 -8.87 7.04
C VAL A 107 14.16 -7.45 7.22
N GLU A 108 14.01 -6.74 6.12
CA GLU A 108 13.67 -5.32 6.11
C GLU A 108 12.16 -5.08 6.23
N MET A 109 11.33 -6.01 5.75
CA MET A 109 9.87 -5.88 5.73
C MET A 109 9.17 -7.18 6.10
N GLY A 110 8.03 -7.04 6.77
CA GLY A 110 7.10 -8.14 7.06
C GLY A 110 5.68 -7.78 6.62
N HIS A 111 4.95 -8.74 6.10
CA HIS A 111 3.54 -8.59 5.74
C HIS A 111 2.71 -9.68 6.43
N GLY A 112 1.86 -9.26 7.36
CA GLY A 112 1.08 -10.17 8.20
C GLY A 112 -0.08 -9.47 8.87
N ALA A 113 -0.93 -10.24 9.56
CA ALA A 113 -2.05 -9.68 10.30
C ALA A 113 -1.63 -9.33 11.74
N PRO A 114 -1.91 -8.13 12.24
CA PRO A 114 -1.49 -7.67 13.55
C PRO A 114 -1.89 -8.60 14.72
N TYR A 115 -3.02 -9.29 14.63
CA TYR A 115 -3.48 -10.20 15.68
C TYR A 115 -2.60 -11.46 15.85
N TYR A 116 -1.72 -11.77 14.90
CA TYR A 116 -0.76 -12.86 15.07
C TYR A 116 0.26 -12.57 16.19
N TRP A 117 0.48 -11.31 16.48
CA TRP A 117 1.44 -10.83 17.46
C TRP A 117 0.83 -10.56 18.84
N LYS A 118 -0.47 -10.89 19.07
CA LYS A 118 -1.15 -10.65 20.35
C LYS A 118 -0.44 -11.24 21.58
N GLY A 119 0.31 -12.34 21.38
CA GLY A 119 1.10 -12.95 22.44
C GLY A 119 2.38 -12.18 22.82
N LYS A 120 2.81 -11.24 21.97
CA LYS A 120 3.97 -10.38 22.20
C LYS A 120 3.53 -9.00 22.70
N VAL A 121 2.64 -8.38 21.97
CA VAL A 121 2.03 -7.08 22.31
C VAL A 121 0.51 -7.22 22.21
N ALA A 122 -0.16 -7.31 23.34
CA ALA A 122 -1.60 -7.57 23.40
C ALA A 122 -2.44 -6.52 22.60
N ALA A 123 -1.97 -5.28 22.55
CA ALA A 123 -2.64 -4.21 21.81
C ALA A 123 -2.61 -4.38 20.28
N ALA A 124 -1.68 -5.17 19.72
CA ALA A 124 -1.50 -5.32 18.28
C ALA A 124 -2.78 -5.86 17.60
N GLN A 125 -3.52 -6.76 18.23
CA GLN A 125 -4.73 -7.34 17.67
C GLN A 125 -5.82 -6.30 17.32
N PHE A 126 -5.88 -5.17 18.00
CA PHE A 126 -6.87 -4.12 17.77
C PHE A 126 -6.56 -3.26 16.53
N LEU A 127 -5.39 -3.42 15.94
CA LEU A 127 -5.04 -2.75 14.69
C LEU A 127 -5.59 -3.45 13.43
N ALA A 128 -6.15 -4.65 13.55
CA ALA A 128 -6.72 -5.36 12.41
C ALA A 128 -8.24 -5.26 12.38
N SER A 129 -8.89 -6.01 13.25
CA SER A 129 -10.35 -6.10 13.26
C SER A 129 -10.87 -6.26 14.68
N VAL A 130 -11.95 -5.57 14.96
CA VAL A 130 -12.70 -5.70 16.20
C VAL A 130 -14.11 -6.16 15.80
N PRO A 131 -14.64 -7.25 16.38
CA PRO A 131 -16.01 -7.70 16.10
C PRO A 131 -17.00 -6.55 16.29
N PHE A 132 -17.88 -6.33 15.30
CA PHE A 132 -18.85 -5.22 15.27
C PHE A 132 -18.21 -3.83 15.30
N GLY A 133 -16.92 -3.72 15.05
CA GLY A 133 -16.20 -2.46 14.97
C GLY A 133 -16.29 -1.80 13.58
N MET A 134 -15.27 -1.02 13.27
CA MET A 134 -15.19 -0.25 12.02
C MET A 134 -15.12 -1.15 10.78
N THR A 135 -15.76 -0.72 9.71
CA THR A 135 -15.60 -1.29 8.37
C THR A 135 -14.20 -1.02 7.82
N ALA A 136 -13.81 -1.70 6.75
CA ALA A 136 -12.51 -1.49 6.12
C ALA A 136 -12.25 -0.03 5.71
N GLN A 137 -13.27 0.69 5.21
CA GLN A 137 -13.14 2.10 4.84
C GLN A 137 -12.99 3.01 6.06
N GLU A 138 -13.74 2.75 7.11
CA GLU A 138 -13.63 3.50 8.37
C GLU A 138 -12.27 3.28 9.03
N VAL A 139 -11.75 2.04 9.04
CA VAL A 139 -10.39 1.76 9.52
C VAL A 139 -9.34 2.49 8.70
N ASN A 140 -9.46 2.51 7.37
CA ASN A 140 -8.55 3.26 6.51
C ASN A 140 -8.59 4.77 6.81
N ALA A 141 -9.80 5.33 7.00
CA ALA A 141 -9.96 6.74 7.39
C ALA A 141 -9.35 7.01 8.77
N TRP A 142 -9.54 6.10 9.73
CA TRP A 142 -8.95 6.20 11.06
C TRP A 142 -7.41 6.17 11.01
N TYR A 143 -6.81 5.32 10.16
CA TYR A 143 -5.36 5.32 9.97
C TYR A 143 -4.84 6.61 9.36
N GLN A 144 -5.52 7.13 8.34
CA GLN A 144 -5.03 8.29 7.57
C GLN A 144 -5.33 9.63 8.25
N TRP A 145 -6.49 9.77 8.87
CA TRP A 145 -7.02 11.05 9.35
C TRP A 145 -7.28 11.08 10.86
N GLY A 146 -7.30 9.92 11.51
CA GLY A 146 -7.42 9.77 12.96
C GLY A 146 -6.08 9.49 13.63
N ASN A 147 -6.14 8.82 14.78
CA ASN A 147 -4.95 8.45 15.54
C ASN A 147 -4.41 7.04 15.24
N GLY A 148 -5.01 6.33 14.26
CA GLY A 148 -4.70 4.93 13.99
C GLY A 148 -3.24 4.68 13.64
N GLN A 149 -2.66 5.48 12.74
CA GLN A 149 -1.25 5.37 12.38
C GLN A 149 -0.33 5.63 13.59
N LYS A 150 -0.62 6.65 14.38
CA LYS A 150 0.17 6.97 15.58
C LYS A 150 0.15 5.86 16.60
N LEU A 151 -1.03 5.27 16.86
CA LEU A 151 -1.16 4.12 17.76
C LEU A 151 -0.47 2.87 17.21
N GLY A 152 -0.61 2.60 15.91
CA GLY A 152 0.11 1.52 15.24
C GLY A 152 1.62 1.65 15.39
N ASP A 153 2.15 2.85 15.20
CA ASP A 153 3.57 3.14 15.37
C ASP A 153 4.04 2.90 16.83
N GLN A 154 3.26 3.31 17.81
CA GLN A 154 3.58 3.08 19.22
C GLN A 154 3.62 1.60 19.56
N ILE A 155 2.61 0.84 19.12
CA ILE A 155 2.50 -0.60 19.35
C ILE A 155 3.64 -1.35 18.67
N TYR A 156 3.92 -1.06 17.39
CA TYR A 156 4.97 -1.77 16.65
C TYR A 156 6.37 -1.37 17.04
N LYS A 157 6.56 -0.17 17.63
CA LYS A 157 7.84 0.24 18.21
C LYS A 157 8.32 -0.72 19.30
N GLU A 158 7.41 -1.29 20.10
CA GLU A 158 7.75 -2.29 21.11
C GLU A 158 8.32 -3.57 20.49
N MET A 159 7.98 -3.85 19.23
CA MET A 159 8.47 -4.99 18.45
C MET A 159 9.65 -4.61 17.54
N GLY A 160 10.22 -3.42 17.67
CA GLY A 160 11.34 -2.96 16.85
C GLY A 160 10.98 -2.61 15.40
N ALA A 161 9.72 -2.32 15.11
CA ALA A 161 9.24 -2.09 13.74
C ALA A 161 8.43 -0.79 13.57
N LYS A 162 8.24 -0.38 12.33
CA LYS A 162 7.35 0.69 11.90
C LYS A 162 6.09 0.05 11.30
N PHE A 163 4.92 0.54 11.71
CA PHE A 163 3.64 0.05 11.20
C PHE A 163 3.20 0.78 9.92
N PHE A 164 2.68 0.02 8.95
CA PHE A 164 1.99 0.54 7.76
C PHE A 164 0.79 -0.35 7.42
N PRO A 165 -0.42 0.21 7.27
CA PRO A 165 -1.54 -0.53 6.70
C PRO A 165 -1.28 -0.82 5.22
N SER A 166 -1.47 -2.06 4.78
CA SER A 166 -1.17 -2.47 3.40
C SER A 166 -2.34 -3.07 2.64
N GLY A 167 -3.44 -3.38 3.30
CA GLY A 167 -4.62 -3.93 2.67
C GLY A 167 -5.63 -4.45 3.70
N ASN A 168 -6.77 -4.92 3.20
CA ASN A 168 -7.83 -5.53 4.01
C ASN A 168 -8.46 -6.69 3.25
N THR A 169 -9.15 -7.57 3.98
CA THR A 169 -9.87 -8.73 3.43
C THR A 169 -11.38 -8.50 3.35
N GLY A 170 -11.84 -7.29 3.59
CA GLY A 170 -13.25 -6.95 3.64
C GLY A 170 -13.96 -7.50 4.88
N VAL A 171 -15.27 -7.69 4.78
CA VAL A 171 -16.11 -8.23 5.85
C VAL A 171 -15.80 -9.70 6.08
N GLN A 172 -15.70 -10.09 7.35
CA GLN A 172 -15.48 -11.47 7.75
C GLN A 172 -16.73 -12.07 8.39
N ALA A 173 -16.99 -13.35 8.12
CA ALA A 173 -18.03 -14.09 8.79
C ALA A 173 -17.68 -14.30 10.27
N GLY A 174 -18.68 -14.25 11.15
CA GLY A 174 -18.51 -14.49 12.59
C GLY A 174 -18.11 -15.93 12.94
N GLY A 175 -18.38 -16.87 12.05
CA GLY A 175 -18.02 -18.28 12.21
C GLY A 175 -18.65 -19.17 11.15
N TRP A 176 -18.18 -20.43 11.10
CA TRP A 176 -18.72 -21.49 10.27
C TRP A 176 -19.12 -22.64 11.19
N PHE A 177 -20.41 -22.97 11.19
CA PHE A 177 -21.01 -23.94 12.10
C PHE A 177 -21.72 -25.02 11.32
N ASN A 178 -21.77 -26.22 11.88
CA ASN A 178 -22.53 -27.35 11.34
C ASN A 178 -24.00 -27.36 11.77
N LYS A 179 -24.43 -26.37 12.53
CA LYS A 179 -25.79 -26.14 13.00
C LYS A 179 -26.12 -24.65 12.94
N GLU A 180 -27.42 -24.35 12.93
CA GLU A 180 -27.88 -22.97 13.01
C GLU A 180 -27.61 -22.36 14.41
N MET A 181 -27.14 -21.11 14.43
CA MET A 181 -26.76 -20.39 15.64
C MET A 181 -27.73 -19.20 15.82
N ASN A 182 -28.66 -19.30 16.73
CA ASN A 182 -29.72 -18.30 16.97
C ASN A 182 -29.50 -17.50 18.26
N SER A 183 -28.68 -17.98 19.17
CA SER A 183 -28.48 -17.36 20.48
C SER A 183 -27.06 -17.63 21.03
N LEU A 184 -26.66 -16.86 22.03
CA LEU A 184 -25.39 -17.10 22.73
C LEU A 184 -25.31 -18.46 23.43
N SER A 185 -26.45 -19.04 23.79
CA SER A 185 -26.50 -20.37 24.38
C SER A 185 -26.05 -21.47 23.43
N ASP A 186 -26.19 -21.27 22.12
CA ASP A 186 -25.83 -22.25 21.10
C ASP A 186 -24.31 -22.43 20.97
N TYR A 187 -23.51 -21.48 21.51
CA TYR A 187 -22.05 -21.57 21.56
C TYR A 187 -21.52 -22.48 22.69
N LYS A 188 -22.38 -22.85 23.65
CA LYS A 188 -21.96 -23.73 24.74
C LYS A 188 -21.72 -25.15 24.22
N GLY A 189 -20.51 -25.67 24.46
CA GLY A 189 -20.16 -27.03 24.08
C GLY A 189 -19.80 -27.22 22.60
N LEU A 190 -19.46 -26.14 21.89
CA LEU A 190 -18.83 -26.21 20.56
C LEU A 190 -17.39 -26.65 20.66
#